data_94f63bb04962401927c7e5cddb694ea0
#
_entry.id   94f63bb04962401927c7e5cddb694ea0
#
_cell.length_a   1.000
_cell.length_b   1.000
_cell.length_c   1.000
_cell.angle_alpha   90.00
_cell.angle_beta   90.00
_cell.angle_gamma   90.00
#
_symmetry.space_group_name_H-M   'P 1'
#
loop_
_entity.id
_entity.type
_entity.pdbx_description
1 polymer ?
#
loop_
_entity_poly.entity_id
_entity_poly.type
_entity_poly.pdbx_seq_one_letter_code
_entity_poly.pdbx_strand_id
1 'polypeptide(L)'
;MSDTFHVKDIVEEGLGSIGKIKILRALAEEKKLLTVYGLHKKTHLKREDIKRNLADLVKIEWVVEQKISNSLYSINRENTYVKKLVLFFYEIGYIENI
;
A
#
# COMPACT_ATOMS: atom_id res chain seq x y z
N MET A 1 -24.36 -9.11 9.52
CA MET A 1 -23.09 -9.04 9.84
C MET A 1 -22.68 -7.70 10.04
N SER A 2 -22.12 -7.46 10.93
CA SER A 2 -21.68 -6.21 11.07
C SER A 2 -20.36 -6.16 10.53
N ASP A 3 -20.23 -5.54 9.52
CA ASP A 3 -18.95 -5.31 9.05
C ASP A 3 -18.28 -4.35 9.94
N THR A 4 -17.19 -4.74 10.40
CA THR A 4 -16.33 -3.85 11.15
C THR A 4 -15.96 -2.66 10.32
N PHE A 5 -15.81 -2.86 9.00
CA PHE A 5 -15.41 -1.77 8.11
C PHE A 5 -16.45 -1.57 7.02
N HIS A 6 -16.91 -0.35 6.89
CA HIS A 6 -17.71 0.07 5.75
C HIS A 6 -16.79 0.58 4.66
N VAL A 7 -17.31 0.64 3.43
CA VAL A 7 -16.53 1.11 2.27
C VAL A 7 -15.91 2.47 2.54
N LYS A 8 -16.68 3.38 3.12
CA LYS A 8 -16.17 4.70 3.45
C LYS A 8 -14.95 4.63 4.36
N ASP A 9 -15.04 3.81 5.41
CA ASP A 9 -13.96 3.69 6.37
C ASP A 9 -12.71 3.08 5.75
N ILE A 10 -12.90 2.08 4.89
CA ILE A 10 -11.78 1.43 4.22
C ILE A 10 -11.07 2.40 3.30
N VAL A 11 -11.82 3.14 2.50
CA VAL A 11 -11.24 4.09 1.56
C VAL A 11 -10.50 5.21 2.30
N GLU A 12 -11.12 5.72 3.36
CA GLU A 12 -10.50 6.79 4.13
C GLU A 12 -9.24 6.30 4.84
N GLU A 13 -9.28 5.07 5.35
CA GLU A 13 -8.08 4.50 5.97
C GLU A 13 -6.98 4.29 4.94
N GLY A 14 -7.31 3.73 3.79
CA GLY A 14 -6.32 3.39 2.78
C GLY A 14 -5.69 4.59 2.10
N LEU A 15 -6.47 5.65 1.89
CA LEU A 15 -5.99 6.84 1.19
C LEU A 15 -5.86 8.05 2.12
N GLY A 16 -5.83 7.81 3.40
CA GLY A 16 -5.94 8.88 4.41
C GLY A 16 -4.74 9.79 4.56
N SER A 17 -3.64 9.53 3.86
CA SER A 17 -2.49 10.39 3.94
C SER A 17 -1.68 10.31 2.65
N ILE A 18 -0.91 11.35 2.39
CA ILE A 18 0.01 11.37 1.26
C ILE A 18 1.02 10.22 1.36
N GLY A 19 1.46 9.92 2.59
CA GLY A 19 2.40 8.83 2.81
C GLY A 19 1.85 7.50 2.34
N LYS A 20 0.58 7.21 2.64
CA LYS A 20 -0.04 5.97 2.21
C LYS A 20 -0.13 5.91 0.68
N ILE A 21 -0.49 7.01 0.05
CA ILE A 21 -0.60 7.06 -1.41
C ILE A 21 0.76 6.81 -2.04
N LYS A 22 1.82 7.42 -1.52
CA LYS A 22 3.17 7.22 -2.04
C LYS A 22 3.64 5.79 -1.86
N ILE A 23 3.33 5.16 -0.73
CA ILE A 23 3.68 3.78 -0.47
C ILE A 23 2.95 2.86 -1.44
N LEU A 24 1.65 3.08 -1.63
CA LEU A 24 0.86 2.27 -2.56
C LEU A 24 1.40 2.38 -3.98
N ARG A 25 1.77 3.60 -4.39
CA ARG A 25 2.36 3.80 -5.70
C ARG A 25 3.67 3.01 -5.85
N ALA A 26 4.56 3.14 -4.87
CA ALA A 26 5.85 2.48 -4.91
C ALA A 26 5.69 0.95 -4.99
N LEU A 27 4.78 0.40 -4.19
CA LEU A 27 4.54 -1.03 -4.19
C LEU A 27 3.85 -1.48 -5.48
N ALA A 28 2.99 -0.65 -6.05
CA ALA A 28 2.31 -1.00 -7.30
C ALA A 28 3.29 -1.03 -8.48
N GLU A 29 4.31 -0.16 -8.44
CA GLU A 29 5.30 -0.12 -9.51
C GLU A 29 6.32 -1.24 -9.42
N GLU A 30 6.53 -1.80 -8.21
CA GLU A 30 7.52 -2.84 -8.04
C GLU A 30 6.89 -4.21 -8.15
N LYS A 31 7.57 -5.07 -8.89
CA LYS A 31 7.11 -6.46 -9.01
C LYS A 31 7.65 -7.32 -7.89
N LYS A 32 8.60 -6.82 -7.11
CA LYS A 32 9.16 -7.60 -6.02
C LYS A 32 8.78 -6.99 -4.69
N LEU A 33 8.98 -7.78 -3.65
CA LEU A 33 8.75 -7.35 -2.29
C LEU A 33 9.75 -6.25 -1.92
N LEU A 34 9.30 -5.29 -1.13
CA LEU A 34 10.15 -4.20 -0.67
C LEU A 34 10.26 -4.19 0.84
N THR A 35 11.43 -3.81 1.33
CA THR A 35 11.65 -3.57 2.75
C THR A 35 11.27 -2.13 3.08
N VAL A 36 11.22 -1.81 4.38
CA VAL A 36 11.03 -0.43 4.82
C VAL A 36 12.14 0.46 4.24
N TYR A 37 13.38 -0.05 4.23
CA TYR A 37 14.49 0.72 3.65
C TYR A 37 14.26 0.97 2.16
N GLY A 38 13.82 -0.05 1.43
CA GLY A 38 13.53 0.11 0.01
C GLY A 38 12.45 1.15 -0.23
N LEU A 39 11.40 1.13 0.59
CA LEU A 39 10.35 2.13 0.50
C LEU A 39 10.85 3.52 0.85
N HIS A 40 11.72 3.61 1.86
CA HIS A 40 12.33 4.89 2.22
C HIS A 40 13.11 5.47 1.03
N LYS A 41 13.88 4.63 0.36
CA LYS A 41 14.66 5.08 -0.79
C LYS A 41 13.76 5.56 -1.93
N LYS A 42 12.65 4.88 -2.15
CA LYS A 42 11.76 5.23 -3.26
C LYS A 42 10.86 6.42 -2.96
N THR A 43 10.39 6.54 -1.73
CA THR A 43 9.39 7.55 -1.39
C THR A 43 9.96 8.77 -0.71
N HIS A 44 11.15 8.65 -0.14
CA HIS A 44 11.81 9.69 0.67
C HIS A 44 11.03 10.01 1.94
N LEU A 45 10.09 9.15 2.31
CA LEU A 45 9.39 9.28 3.59
C LEU A 45 10.28 8.79 4.72
N LYS A 46 10.07 9.31 5.91
CA LYS A 46 10.79 8.84 7.09
C LYS A 46 10.39 7.41 7.40
N ARG A 47 11.35 6.61 7.88
CA ARG A 47 11.10 5.21 8.15
C ARG A 47 9.98 5.00 9.16
N GLU A 48 9.91 5.87 10.17
CA GLU A 48 8.86 5.75 11.19
C GLU A 48 7.48 5.98 10.59
N ASP A 49 7.38 6.94 9.67
CA ASP A 49 6.11 7.20 8.98
C ASP A 49 5.74 6.03 8.09
N ILE A 50 6.74 5.43 7.41
CA ILE A 50 6.51 4.27 6.56
C ILE A 50 5.97 3.12 7.40
N LYS A 51 6.61 2.84 8.53
CA LYS A 51 6.17 1.73 9.39
C LYS A 51 4.74 1.92 9.88
N ARG A 52 4.40 3.14 10.28
CA ARG A 52 3.06 3.43 10.76
C ARG A 52 2.03 3.29 9.65
N ASN A 53 2.33 3.83 8.49
CA ASN A 53 1.42 3.75 7.35
C ASN A 53 1.26 2.33 6.85
N LEU A 54 2.35 1.55 6.84
CA LEU A 54 2.28 0.14 6.45
C LEU A 54 1.40 -0.65 7.41
N ALA A 55 1.50 -0.39 8.72
CA ALA A 55 0.66 -1.09 9.69
C ALA A 55 -0.82 -0.87 9.39
N ASP A 56 -1.18 0.37 9.06
CA ASP A 56 -2.57 0.68 8.70
C ASP A 56 -2.99 -0.05 7.43
N LEU A 57 -2.12 -0.06 6.41
CA LEU A 57 -2.45 -0.68 5.14
C LEU A 57 -2.52 -2.20 5.24
N VAL A 58 -1.68 -2.80 6.06
CA VAL A 58 -1.74 -4.25 6.30
C VAL A 58 -3.04 -4.60 7.02
N LYS A 59 -3.45 -3.77 7.95
CA LYS A 59 -4.66 -4.01 8.72
C LYS A 59 -5.90 -4.11 7.83
N ILE A 60 -5.99 -3.28 6.81
CA ILE A 60 -7.13 -3.32 5.88
C ILE A 60 -6.85 -4.22 4.67
N GLU A 61 -5.74 -4.93 4.68
CA GLU A 61 -5.37 -5.94 3.67
C GLU A 61 -5.11 -5.36 2.29
N TRP A 62 -4.71 -4.10 2.23
CA TRP A 62 -4.25 -3.52 0.97
C TRP A 62 -2.79 -3.83 0.70
N VAL A 63 -2.05 -4.15 1.76
CA VAL A 63 -0.64 -4.51 1.68
C VAL A 63 -0.45 -5.82 2.43
N VAL A 64 0.41 -6.67 1.90
CA VAL A 64 0.76 -7.96 2.53
C VAL A 64 2.15 -7.83 3.10
N GLU A 65 2.32 -8.30 4.32
CA GLU A 65 3.62 -8.37 4.97
C GLU A 65 4.05 -9.81 5.07
N GLN A 66 5.28 -10.11 4.65
CA GLN A 66 5.89 -11.42 4.85
C GLN A 66 7.07 -11.26 5.79
N LYS A 67 7.04 -12.03 6.88
CA LYS A 67 8.13 -11.99 7.86
C LYS A 67 9.00 -13.21 7.65
N ILE A 68 10.19 -13.01 7.09
CA ILE A 68 11.17 -14.07 6.99
C ILE A 68 12.27 -13.73 7.99
N SER A 69 13.36 -13.12 7.59
CA SER A 69 14.28 -12.57 8.58
C SER A 69 13.99 -11.09 8.76
N ASN A 70 13.59 -10.41 7.71
CA ASN A 70 13.11 -9.04 7.75
C ASN A 70 11.69 -9.01 7.23
N SER A 71 10.96 -7.96 7.55
CA SER A 71 9.64 -7.77 6.98
C SER A 71 9.76 -7.29 5.54
N LEU A 72 9.00 -7.92 4.67
CA LEU A 72 8.91 -7.58 3.27
C LEU A 72 7.47 -7.27 2.94
N TYR A 73 7.24 -6.32 2.07
CA TYR A 73 5.91 -5.81 1.78
C TYR A 73 5.61 -5.84 0.30
N SER A 74 4.37 -6.17 -0.04
CA SER A 74 3.89 -6.10 -1.42
C SER A 74 2.46 -5.59 -1.40
N ILE A 75 2.04 -5.03 -2.54
CA ILE A 75 0.66 -4.62 -2.67
C ILE A 75 -0.21 -5.86 -2.85
N ASN A 76 -1.39 -5.86 -2.25
CA ASN A 76 -2.27 -7.02 -2.29
C ASN A 76 -3.16 -6.95 -3.53
N ARG A 77 -2.72 -7.55 -4.62
CA ARG A 77 -3.43 -7.48 -5.89
C ARG A 77 -4.70 -8.33 -5.92
N GLU A 78 -4.92 -9.14 -4.88
CA GLU A 78 -6.17 -9.89 -4.75
C GLU A 78 -7.29 -9.06 -4.14
N ASN A 79 -6.94 -7.96 -3.50
CA ASN A 79 -7.93 -7.11 -2.84
C ASN A 79 -8.70 -6.30 -3.86
N THR A 80 -10.04 -6.30 -3.76
CA THR A 80 -10.90 -5.62 -4.73
C THR A 80 -10.64 -4.13 -4.82
N TYR A 81 -10.44 -3.47 -3.68
CA TYR A 81 -10.14 -2.04 -3.67
C TYR A 81 -8.81 -1.77 -4.36
N VAL A 82 -7.82 -2.59 -4.06
CA VAL A 82 -6.48 -2.42 -4.62
C VAL A 82 -6.49 -2.64 -6.13
N LYS A 83 -7.22 -3.65 -6.60
CA LYS A 83 -7.33 -3.89 -8.04
C LYS A 83 -7.83 -2.64 -8.77
N LYS A 84 -8.86 -2.02 -8.23
CA LYS A 84 -9.43 -0.83 -8.85
C LYS A 84 -8.52 0.38 -8.71
N LEU A 85 -7.86 0.49 -7.57
CA LEU A 85 -6.95 1.60 -7.32
C LEU A 85 -5.74 1.54 -8.25
N VAL A 86 -5.15 0.35 -8.40
CA VAL A 86 -4.00 0.18 -9.28
C VAL A 86 -4.38 0.50 -10.72
N LEU A 87 -5.56 0.05 -11.14
CA LEU A 87 -6.05 0.37 -12.47
C LEU A 87 -6.22 1.89 -12.65
N PHE A 88 -6.80 2.55 -11.65
CA PHE A 88 -6.97 3.99 -11.68
C PHE A 88 -5.61 4.70 -11.79
N PHE A 89 -4.65 4.30 -10.96
CA PHE A 89 -3.31 4.87 -11.00
C PHE A 89 -2.70 4.71 -12.39
N TYR A 90 -2.87 3.54 -12.98
CA TYR A 90 -2.33 3.26 -14.30
C TYR A 90 -3.03 4.12 -15.37
N GLU A 91 -4.34 4.20 -15.31
CA GLU A 91 -5.10 4.92 -16.34
C GLU A 91 -4.86 6.41 -16.34
N ILE A 92 -4.57 7.00 -15.17
CA ILE A 92 -4.25 8.42 -15.11
C ILE A 92 -2.76 8.70 -15.27
N GLY A 93 -1.94 7.67 -15.44
CA GLY A 93 -0.52 7.86 -15.65
C GLY A 93 0.30 8.03 -14.38
N TYR A 94 -0.27 7.71 -13.22
CA TYR A 94 0.44 7.82 -11.95
C TYR A 94 1.45 6.67 -11.78
N ILE A 95 1.15 5.52 -12.36
CA ILE A 95 2.10 4.42 -12.49
C ILE A 95 2.16 3.99 -13.95
N GLU A 96 3.26 3.36 -14.34
CA GLU A 96 3.46 3.01 -15.75
C GLU A 96 3.13 1.55 -16.06
N ASN A 97 3.11 0.70 -15.04
CA ASN A 97 2.83 -0.72 -15.24
C ASN A 97 1.68 -1.14 -14.37
N ILE A 98 0.95 -2.14 -14.82
CA ILE A 98 -0.15 -2.65 -14.03
C ILE A 98 0.05 -4.13 -13.61
#